data_671bad8762b8154d7170e7632ad50f41
#
_entry.id   671bad8762b8154d7170e7632ad50f41
#
_cell.length_a   1.000
_cell.length_b   1.000
_cell.length_c   1.000
_cell.angle_alpha   90.00
_cell.angle_beta   90.00
_cell.angle_gamma   90.00
#
_symmetry.space_group_name_H-M   'P 1'
#
loop_
_entity.id
_entity.type
_entity.pdbx_description
1 polymer ?
#
loop_
_entity_poly.entity_id
_entity_poly.type
_entity_poly.pdbx_seq_one_letter_code
_entity_poly.pdbx_strand_id
1 'polypeptide(L)'
;DELHAAYKLINSPILNFPFPHLYVENMFSEKFYSEIQDNLLDFNEMTSIASLNPEIPGLAIYKDRLVVDFNKKKSIQKITKDKQEFWTSFHEKMAPNLRNIFQAKFKNFLDMRFKYLKNVSYTDQLQLVCDRKNYALGPHTDQPSKVISLLIYLPKDRTQISTGTSIYMPKDPSNLNSELPHLHYKKEYFHKVITMPYTPNSAFCFIKTNNSFHGVEQLEMEDTDRWSLQYNIHITQENVEQEIEARNAHRNGKNPSSNQSESNFSI
;
A
#
# COMPACT_ATOMS: atom_id res chain seq x y z
N ASP A 1 -15.80 -0.02 -16.28
CA ASP A 1 -14.98 -0.86 -15.37
C ASP A 1 -14.95 -0.42 -13.92
N GLU A 2 -15.18 0.86 -13.62
CA GLU A 2 -15.24 1.39 -12.25
C GLU A 2 -16.33 0.68 -11.42
N LEU A 3 -17.53 0.49 -11.98
CA LEU A 3 -18.61 -0.23 -11.29
C LEU A 3 -18.27 -1.71 -11.09
N HIS A 4 -17.57 -2.34 -12.04
CA HIS A 4 -17.12 -3.72 -11.89
C HIS A 4 -16.12 -3.85 -10.74
N ALA A 5 -15.09 -3.00 -10.71
CA ALA A 5 -14.11 -2.97 -9.63
C ALA A 5 -14.76 -2.66 -8.28
N ALA A 6 -15.68 -1.70 -8.24
CA ALA A 6 -16.45 -1.36 -7.04
C ALA A 6 -17.24 -2.57 -6.53
N TYR A 7 -17.98 -3.25 -7.42
CA TYR A 7 -18.75 -4.45 -7.08
C TYR A 7 -17.85 -5.55 -6.49
N LYS A 8 -16.71 -5.81 -7.13
CA LYS A 8 -15.75 -6.83 -6.68
C LYS A 8 -15.18 -6.49 -5.30
N LEU A 9 -14.74 -5.26 -5.09
CA LEU A 9 -14.16 -4.81 -3.82
C LEU A 9 -15.19 -4.79 -2.69
N ILE A 10 -16.39 -4.26 -2.93
CA ILE A 10 -17.43 -4.16 -1.89
C ILE A 10 -17.87 -5.55 -1.42
N ASN A 11 -18.02 -6.50 -2.34
CA ASN A 11 -18.51 -7.84 -2.01
C ASN A 11 -17.43 -8.83 -1.54
N SER A 12 -16.13 -8.47 -1.63
CA SER A 12 -15.07 -9.34 -1.12
C SER A 12 -15.04 -9.33 0.42
N PRO A 13 -14.92 -10.48 1.09
CA PRO A 13 -14.85 -10.53 2.54
C PRO A 13 -13.54 -9.95 3.08
N ILE A 14 -13.59 -9.32 4.26
CA ILE A 14 -12.40 -8.98 5.03
C ILE A 14 -12.01 -10.18 5.87
N LEU A 15 -10.78 -10.67 5.69
CA LEU A 15 -10.14 -11.68 6.53
C LEU A 15 -9.38 -10.97 7.64
N ASN A 16 -9.58 -11.39 8.90
CA ASN A 16 -9.01 -10.67 10.04
C ASN A 16 -7.69 -11.25 10.56
N PHE A 17 -7.28 -12.43 10.10
CA PHE A 17 -6.05 -13.09 10.57
C PHE A 17 -5.00 -13.13 9.45
N PRO A 18 -3.74 -12.77 9.75
CA PRO A 18 -3.21 -12.23 11.02
C PRO A 18 -3.48 -10.73 11.20
N PHE A 19 -3.99 -10.05 10.21
CA PHE A 19 -4.41 -8.66 10.21
C PHE A 19 -5.52 -8.45 9.16
N PRO A 20 -6.31 -7.37 9.23
CA PRO A 20 -7.40 -7.14 8.28
C PRO A 20 -6.91 -6.97 6.84
N HIS A 21 -7.32 -7.89 5.97
CA HIS A 21 -6.97 -7.90 4.56
C HIS A 21 -8.08 -8.53 3.71
N LEU A 22 -7.99 -8.37 2.41
CA LEU A 22 -8.83 -9.05 1.43
C LEU A 22 -8.04 -9.41 0.18
N TYR A 23 -8.51 -10.42 -0.52
CA TYR A 23 -8.01 -10.81 -1.84
C TYR A 23 -9.19 -10.87 -2.81
N VAL A 24 -8.98 -10.30 -3.99
CA VAL A 24 -10.01 -10.16 -5.03
C VAL A 24 -9.51 -10.78 -6.32
N GLU A 25 -10.32 -11.63 -6.92
CA GLU A 25 -10.07 -12.14 -8.28
C GLU A 25 -11.01 -11.44 -9.28
N ASN A 26 -10.54 -11.31 -10.52
CA ASN A 26 -11.24 -10.61 -11.59
C ASN A 26 -11.63 -9.19 -11.17
N MET A 27 -10.62 -8.42 -10.75
CA MET A 27 -10.76 -7.04 -10.25
C MET A 27 -11.41 -6.11 -11.29
N PHE A 28 -11.08 -6.32 -12.56
CA PHE A 28 -11.60 -5.59 -13.72
C PHE A 28 -12.30 -6.53 -14.68
N SER A 29 -13.05 -5.98 -15.65
CA SER A 29 -13.49 -6.78 -16.79
C SER A 29 -12.28 -7.28 -17.59
N GLU A 30 -12.44 -8.41 -18.28
CA GLU A 30 -11.35 -8.98 -19.09
C GLU A 30 -10.86 -7.99 -20.15
N LYS A 31 -11.79 -7.28 -20.79
CA LYS A 31 -11.47 -6.25 -21.78
C LYS A 31 -10.58 -5.15 -21.18
N PHE A 32 -10.96 -4.62 -20.04
CA PHE A 32 -10.20 -3.53 -19.41
C PHE A 32 -8.86 -4.01 -18.85
N TYR A 33 -8.81 -5.25 -18.35
CA TYR A 33 -7.53 -5.84 -17.97
C TYR A 33 -6.58 -6.00 -19.15
N SER A 34 -7.10 -6.38 -20.34
CA SER A 34 -6.29 -6.40 -21.56
C SER A 34 -5.78 -5.00 -21.93
N GLU A 35 -6.65 -3.97 -21.83
CA GLU A 35 -6.23 -2.59 -22.08
C GLU A 35 -5.11 -2.14 -21.10
N ILE A 36 -5.18 -2.55 -19.82
CA ILE A 36 -4.10 -2.31 -18.84
C ILE A 36 -2.80 -3.00 -19.29
N GLN A 37 -2.87 -4.27 -19.74
CA GLN A 37 -1.70 -5.01 -20.22
C GLN A 37 -1.06 -4.35 -21.44
N ASP A 38 -1.86 -3.85 -22.37
CA ASP A 38 -1.40 -3.16 -23.58
C ASP A 38 -0.75 -1.80 -23.28
N ASN A 39 -1.07 -1.20 -22.12
CA ASN A 39 -0.54 0.07 -21.66
C ASN A 39 0.54 -0.05 -20.58
N LEU A 40 1.07 -1.26 -20.31
CA LEU A 40 2.26 -1.39 -19.46
C LEU A 40 3.43 -0.60 -20.05
N LEU A 41 4.25 -0.07 -19.16
CA LEU A 41 5.34 0.82 -19.54
C LEU A 41 6.59 0.04 -19.95
N ASP A 42 7.41 0.65 -20.80
CA ASP A 42 8.74 0.18 -21.06
C ASP A 42 9.69 0.57 -19.91
N PHE A 43 10.75 -0.21 -19.66
CA PHE A 43 11.66 0.05 -18.53
C PHE A 43 12.34 1.40 -18.58
N ASN A 44 12.58 1.95 -19.78
CA ASN A 44 13.16 3.29 -19.98
C ASN A 44 12.19 4.43 -19.62
N GLU A 45 10.87 4.14 -19.56
CA GLU A 45 9.85 5.08 -19.10
C GLU A 45 9.74 5.12 -17.56
N MET A 46 10.39 4.18 -16.87
CA MET A 46 10.35 4.02 -15.42
C MET A 46 11.65 4.44 -14.76
N THR A 47 11.64 4.59 -13.45
CA THR A 47 12.83 4.95 -12.67
C THR A 47 12.93 4.06 -11.43
N SER A 48 14.14 3.61 -11.04
CA SER A 48 14.28 2.85 -9.80
C SER A 48 14.02 3.74 -8.58
N ILE A 49 13.43 3.17 -7.53
CA ILE A 49 13.20 3.90 -6.27
C ILE A 49 14.52 4.40 -5.68
N ALA A 50 15.59 3.61 -5.78
CA ALA A 50 16.91 4.00 -5.32
C ALA A 50 17.43 5.25 -6.04
N SER A 51 17.12 5.39 -7.36
CA SER A 51 17.55 6.55 -8.15
C SER A 51 16.70 7.80 -7.92
N LEU A 52 15.48 7.65 -7.40
CA LEU A 52 14.60 8.79 -7.11
C LEU A 52 15.00 9.56 -5.84
N ASN A 53 15.67 8.88 -4.90
CA ASN A 53 16.06 9.44 -3.60
C ASN A 53 17.45 8.89 -3.21
N PRO A 54 18.51 9.24 -3.96
CA PRO A 54 19.86 8.65 -3.77
C PRO A 54 20.48 9.02 -2.41
N GLU A 55 19.98 10.06 -1.78
CA GLU A 55 20.45 10.56 -0.48
C GLU A 55 19.89 9.77 0.71
N ILE A 56 18.88 8.94 0.51
CA ILE A 56 18.28 8.16 1.61
C ILE A 56 19.03 6.84 1.77
N PRO A 57 19.78 6.64 2.89
CA PRO A 57 20.43 5.38 3.17
C PRO A 57 19.43 4.22 3.25
N GLY A 58 19.80 3.07 2.72
CA GLY A 58 18.96 1.86 2.77
C GLY A 58 18.03 1.68 1.58
N LEU A 59 17.81 2.69 0.71
CA LEU A 59 17.03 2.50 -0.52
C LEU A 59 17.74 1.67 -1.59
N ALA A 60 19.03 1.34 -1.41
CA ALA A 60 19.76 0.46 -2.31
C ALA A 60 19.11 -0.93 -2.50
N ILE A 61 18.36 -1.40 -1.50
CA ILE A 61 17.58 -2.67 -1.59
C ILE A 61 16.47 -2.58 -2.66
N TYR A 62 16.05 -1.38 -3.05
CA TYR A 62 15.04 -1.13 -4.07
C TYR A 62 15.62 -0.86 -5.45
N LYS A 63 16.89 -1.16 -5.71
CA LYS A 63 17.53 -0.93 -7.02
C LYS A 63 16.84 -1.70 -8.16
N ASP A 64 16.30 -2.89 -7.83
CA ASP A 64 15.63 -3.78 -8.77
C ASP A 64 14.10 -3.55 -8.81
N ARG A 65 13.62 -2.47 -8.18
CA ARG A 65 12.23 -1.99 -8.26
C ARG A 65 12.17 -0.73 -9.10
N LEU A 66 11.49 -0.83 -10.23
CA LEU A 66 11.16 0.31 -11.08
C LEU A 66 9.77 0.84 -10.72
N VAL A 67 9.59 2.15 -10.79
CA VAL A 67 8.34 2.79 -10.42
C VAL A 67 8.02 4.00 -11.29
N VAL A 68 6.73 4.21 -11.53
CA VAL A 68 6.15 5.49 -11.95
C VAL A 68 5.09 5.89 -10.94
N ASP A 69 5.20 7.09 -10.41
CA ASP A 69 4.24 7.69 -9.48
C ASP A 69 3.37 8.69 -10.25
N PHE A 70 2.11 8.35 -10.48
CA PHE A 70 1.19 9.17 -11.27
C PHE A 70 0.77 10.48 -10.58
N ASN A 71 1.07 10.63 -9.30
CA ASN A 71 0.85 11.87 -8.56
C ASN A 71 2.02 12.87 -8.75
N LYS A 72 3.14 12.45 -9.38
CA LYS A 72 4.35 13.27 -9.55
C LYS A 72 4.61 13.61 -11.01
N LYS A 73 4.48 14.88 -11.38
CA LYS A 73 4.75 15.35 -12.77
C LYS A 73 6.08 14.85 -13.33
N LYS A 74 7.16 14.88 -12.55
CA LYS A 74 8.49 14.43 -12.99
C LYS A 74 8.50 12.91 -13.32
N SER A 75 7.69 12.13 -12.65
CA SER A 75 7.63 10.69 -12.86
C SER A 75 6.96 10.33 -14.19
N ILE A 76 5.93 11.10 -14.58
CA ILE A 76 5.15 10.84 -15.79
C ILE A 76 5.75 11.45 -17.08
N GLN A 77 6.72 12.34 -16.96
CA GLN A 77 7.31 13.03 -18.13
C GLN A 77 8.06 12.11 -19.11
N LYS A 78 8.48 10.93 -18.64
CA LYS A 78 9.18 9.94 -19.47
C LYS A 78 8.23 9.03 -20.25
N ILE A 79 6.96 9.02 -19.90
CA ILE A 79 5.95 8.15 -20.48
C ILE A 79 5.54 8.68 -21.84
N THR A 80 5.41 7.81 -22.82
CA THR A 80 4.86 8.15 -24.14
C THR A 80 3.45 8.74 -23.99
N LYS A 81 3.08 9.66 -24.89
CA LYS A 81 1.86 10.45 -24.77
C LYS A 81 0.59 9.58 -24.66
N ASP A 82 0.48 8.56 -25.48
CA ASP A 82 -0.71 7.67 -25.51
C ASP A 82 -0.87 6.90 -24.18
N LYS A 83 0.23 6.34 -23.66
CA LYS A 83 0.23 5.67 -22.35
C LYS A 83 -0.02 6.66 -21.21
N GLN A 84 0.51 7.89 -21.32
CA GLN A 84 0.26 8.95 -20.34
C GLN A 84 -1.23 9.31 -20.27
N GLU A 85 -1.91 9.45 -21.41
CA GLU A 85 -3.34 9.71 -21.46
C GLU A 85 -4.17 8.58 -20.84
N PHE A 86 -3.82 7.32 -21.12
CA PHE A 86 -4.46 6.16 -20.50
C PHE A 86 -4.32 6.18 -18.98
N TRP A 87 -3.11 6.28 -18.46
CA TRP A 87 -2.86 6.21 -17.01
C TRP A 87 -3.39 7.43 -16.25
N THR A 88 -3.39 8.61 -16.87
CA THR A 88 -4.03 9.81 -16.29
C THR A 88 -5.53 9.61 -16.17
N SER A 89 -6.19 9.16 -17.24
CA SER A 89 -7.64 8.84 -17.24
C SER A 89 -7.97 7.75 -16.21
N PHE A 90 -7.13 6.71 -16.11
CA PHE A 90 -7.27 5.67 -15.09
C PHE A 90 -7.24 6.28 -13.68
N HIS A 91 -6.21 7.08 -13.37
CA HIS A 91 -6.06 7.70 -12.06
C HIS A 91 -7.24 8.60 -11.70
N GLU A 92 -7.64 9.49 -12.59
CA GLU A 92 -8.74 10.43 -12.36
C GLU A 92 -10.09 9.74 -12.10
N LYS A 93 -10.35 8.62 -12.78
CA LYS A 93 -11.60 7.87 -12.64
C LYS A 93 -11.60 6.91 -11.46
N MET A 94 -10.48 6.24 -11.22
CA MET A 94 -10.42 5.14 -10.24
C MET A 94 -10.12 5.63 -8.83
N ALA A 95 -9.20 6.58 -8.64
CA ALA A 95 -8.70 6.94 -7.31
C ALA A 95 -9.81 7.46 -6.35
N PRO A 96 -10.72 8.37 -6.76
CA PRO A 96 -11.79 8.83 -5.88
C PRO A 96 -12.75 7.71 -5.47
N ASN A 97 -13.08 6.82 -6.41
CA ASN A 97 -13.97 5.68 -6.15
C ASN A 97 -13.32 4.68 -5.19
N LEU A 98 -12.06 4.34 -5.40
CA LEU A 98 -11.31 3.45 -4.51
C LEU A 98 -11.23 4.02 -3.09
N ARG A 99 -10.97 5.32 -2.93
CA ARG A 99 -10.94 5.97 -1.61
C ARG A 99 -12.27 5.79 -0.89
N ASN A 100 -13.37 6.15 -1.52
CA ASN A 100 -14.70 6.05 -0.91
C ASN A 100 -15.06 4.62 -0.53
N ILE A 101 -14.77 3.65 -1.41
CA ILE A 101 -15.02 2.23 -1.16
C ILE A 101 -14.24 1.75 0.06
N PHE A 102 -12.95 2.05 0.13
CA PHE A 102 -12.11 1.56 1.22
C PHE A 102 -12.40 2.27 2.54
N GLN A 103 -12.71 3.56 2.53
CA GLN A 103 -13.15 4.26 3.74
C GLN A 103 -14.45 3.66 4.30
N ALA A 104 -15.41 3.34 3.45
CA ALA A 104 -16.63 2.66 3.86
C ALA A 104 -16.36 1.24 4.35
N LYS A 105 -15.60 0.47 3.58
CA LYS A 105 -15.34 -0.96 3.85
C LYS A 105 -14.54 -1.18 5.13
N PHE A 106 -13.53 -0.35 5.38
CA PHE A 106 -12.69 -0.44 6.57
C PHE A 106 -13.08 0.55 7.68
N LYS A 107 -14.28 1.13 7.60
CA LYS A 107 -14.74 2.18 8.52
C LYS A 107 -14.48 1.86 10.00
N ASN A 108 -14.86 0.69 10.46
CA ASN A 108 -14.69 0.29 11.87
C ASN A 108 -13.22 0.27 12.32
N PHE A 109 -12.30 -0.15 11.43
CA PHE A 109 -10.86 -0.14 11.71
C PHE A 109 -10.31 1.28 11.69
N LEU A 110 -10.77 2.12 10.79
CA LEU A 110 -10.37 3.53 10.70
C LEU A 110 -10.87 4.32 11.90
N ASP A 111 -12.13 4.13 12.30
CA ASP A 111 -12.70 4.76 13.49
C ASP A 111 -11.92 4.35 14.76
N MET A 112 -11.54 3.08 14.87
CA MET A 112 -10.75 2.61 16.00
C MET A 112 -9.31 3.17 15.98
N ARG A 113 -8.66 3.24 14.82
CA ARG A 113 -7.31 3.79 14.69
C ARG A 113 -7.28 5.27 15.04
N PHE A 114 -8.23 6.04 14.52
CA PHE A 114 -8.25 7.49 14.61
C PHE A 114 -9.20 8.05 15.68
N LYS A 115 -9.63 7.21 16.62
CA LYS A 115 -10.62 7.57 17.65
C LYS A 115 -10.28 8.82 18.49
N TYR A 116 -9.03 9.23 18.53
CA TYR A 116 -8.57 10.40 19.25
C TYR A 116 -8.32 11.63 18.37
N LEU A 117 -8.47 11.50 17.04
CA LEU A 117 -8.34 12.59 16.09
C LEU A 117 -9.70 13.19 15.78
N LYS A 118 -9.80 14.52 15.78
CA LYS A 118 -11.05 15.22 15.41
C LYS A 118 -11.33 15.14 13.91
N ASN A 119 -10.29 15.34 13.12
CA ASN A 119 -10.35 15.33 11.66
C ASN A 119 -9.17 14.53 11.10
N VAL A 120 -9.43 13.73 10.07
CA VAL A 120 -8.40 12.98 9.35
C VAL A 120 -8.42 13.38 7.89
N SER A 121 -7.32 13.91 7.42
CA SER A 121 -7.13 14.29 6.02
C SER A 121 -6.40 13.18 5.27
N TYR A 122 -7.01 12.72 4.17
CA TYR A 122 -6.48 11.61 3.36
C TYR A 122 -5.91 12.13 2.04
N THR A 123 -4.81 11.51 1.63
CA THR A 123 -4.21 11.68 0.30
C THR A 123 -4.07 10.32 -0.38
N ASP A 124 -4.14 10.32 -1.70
CA ASP A 124 -4.00 9.12 -2.50
C ASP A 124 -2.67 9.10 -3.23
N GLN A 125 -2.14 7.91 -3.43
CA GLN A 125 -0.99 7.67 -4.29
C GLN A 125 -1.27 6.48 -5.21
N LEU A 126 -1.06 6.67 -6.50
CA LEU A 126 -1.13 5.61 -7.51
C LEU A 126 0.23 5.42 -8.16
N GLN A 127 0.74 4.20 -8.13
CA GLN A 127 2.04 3.85 -8.68
C GLN A 127 1.95 2.58 -9.53
N LEU A 128 2.53 2.63 -10.73
CA LEU A 128 2.86 1.41 -11.46
C LEU A 128 4.26 0.97 -11.06
N VAL A 129 4.38 -0.29 -10.67
CA VAL A 129 5.60 -0.87 -10.10
C VAL A 129 5.96 -2.12 -10.88
N CYS A 130 7.24 -2.26 -11.21
CA CYS A 130 7.84 -3.46 -11.74
C CYS A 130 9.00 -3.91 -10.86
N ASP A 131 8.84 -5.03 -10.19
CA ASP A 131 9.91 -5.70 -9.44
C ASP A 131 10.61 -6.69 -10.36
N ARG A 132 11.93 -6.58 -10.45
CA ARG A 132 12.76 -7.39 -11.34
C ARG A 132 13.50 -8.50 -10.59
N LYS A 133 14.21 -9.34 -11.32
CA LYS A 133 15.09 -10.39 -10.77
C LYS A 133 15.92 -9.87 -9.59
N ASN A 134 16.08 -10.68 -8.58
CA ASN A 134 16.74 -10.42 -7.29
C ASN A 134 16.00 -9.48 -6.34
N TYR A 135 14.89 -8.85 -6.77
CA TYR A 135 14.09 -8.08 -5.84
C TYR A 135 13.55 -8.97 -4.71
N ALA A 136 13.72 -8.51 -3.50
CA ALA A 136 13.15 -9.11 -2.30
C ALA A 136 12.78 -8.03 -1.29
N LEU A 137 11.75 -8.28 -0.52
CA LEU A 137 11.31 -7.36 0.52
C LEU A 137 11.04 -8.18 1.79
N GLY A 138 11.87 -7.98 2.80
CA GLY A 138 11.72 -8.66 4.09
C GLY A 138 10.43 -8.31 4.81
N PRO A 139 10.05 -9.07 5.86
CA PRO A 139 8.89 -8.76 6.68
C PRO A 139 8.98 -7.34 7.24
N HIS A 140 7.97 -6.52 7.00
CA HIS A 140 7.86 -5.16 7.49
C HIS A 140 6.40 -4.74 7.62
N THR A 141 6.14 -3.69 8.36
CA THR A 141 4.87 -2.95 8.29
C THR A 141 5.10 -1.65 7.54
N ASP A 142 4.06 -1.15 6.89
CA ASP A 142 4.12 0.12 6.18
C ASP A 142 4.38 1.32 7.11
N GLN A 143 4.75 2.46 6.51
CA GLN A 143 4.94 3.73 7.21
C GLN A 143 3.70 4.15 8.02
N PRO A 144 3.87 4.92 9.11
CA PRO A 144 2.76 5.43 9.91
C PRO A 144 1.72 6.22 9.12
N SER A 145 2.15 6.99 8.12
CA SER A 145 1.23 7.76 7.26
C SER A 145 0.33 6.88 6.38
N LYS A 146 0.78 5.67 6.04
CA LYS A 146 -0.02 4.78 5.20
C LYS A 146 -1.19 4.19 6.00
N VAL A 147 -2.35 4.13 5.38
CA VAL A 147 -3.59 3.65 6.00
C VAL A 147 -4.06 2.37 5.33
N ILE A 148 -4.14 2.40 4.01
CA ILE A 148 -4.59 1.26 3.19
C ILE A 148 -3.62 1.09 2.04
N SER A 149 -3.26 -0.15 1.75
CA SER A 149 -2.49 -0.56 0.57
C SER A 149 -3.32 -1.51 -0.27
N LEU A 150 -3.52 -1.16 -1.54
CA LEU A 150 -4.10 -2.02 -2.56
C LEU A 150 -3.03 -2.34 -3.59
N LEU A 151 -2.76 -3.62 -3.79
CA LEU A 151 -1.80 -4.16 -4.74
C LEU A 151 -2.57 -4.92 -5.82
N ILE A 152 -2.77 -4.31 -6.98
CA ILE A 152 -3.40 -4.96 -8.13
C ILE A 152 -2.30 -5.67 -8.91
N TYR A 153 -2.40 -6.99 -9.02
CA TYR A 153 -1.41 -7.82 -9.69
C TYR A 153 -1.66 -7.87 -11.18
N LEU A 154 -0.60 -7.66 -11.94
CA LEU A 154 -0.66 -7.53 -13.39
C LEU A 154 0.23 -8.57 -14.13
N PRO A 155 0.26 -9.85 -13.72
CA PRO A 155 0.94 -10.86 -14.54
C PRO A 155 0.18 -11.11 -15.82
N LYS A 156 0.88 -11.51 -16.85
CA LYS A 156 0.29 -11.90 -18.14
C LYS A 156 -0.47 -13.22 -18.03
N ASP A 157 0.04 -14.14 -17.21
CA ASP A 157 -0.50 -15.47 -17.00
C ASP A 157 -0.28 -15.96 -15.56
N ARG A 158 -0.44 -17.25 -15.30
CA ARG A 158 -0.30 -17.85 -13.95
C ARG A 158 1.06 -18.50 -13.69
N THR A 159 2.03 -18.33 -14.56
CA THR A 159 3.35 -18.97 -14.41
C THR A 159 4.10 -18.50 -13.17
N GLN A 160 3.84 -17.27 -12.72
CA GLN A 160 4.47 -16.63 -11.58
C GLN A 160 3.58 -16.61 -10.32
N ILE A 161 2.63 -17.52 -10.18
CA ILE A 161 1.62 -17.52 -9.12
C ILE A 161 2.19 -17.41 -7.70
N SER A 162 3.39 -17.89 -7.46
CA SER A 162 4.07 -17.89 -6.15
C SER A 162 4.77 -16.56 -5.82
N THR A 163 4.80 -15.58 -6.73
CA THR A 163 5.54 -14.32 -6.54
C THR A 163 4.69 -13.18 -5.96
N GLY A 164 3.54 -13.48 -5.39
CA GLY A 164 2.68 -12.51 -4.75
C GLY A 164 3.26 -11.93 -3.46
N THR A 165 2.45 -11.19 -2.75
CA THR A 165 2.82 -10.63 -1.45
C THR A 165 2.68 -11.67 -0.36
N SER A 166 3.74 -11.90 0.41
CA SER A 166 3.71 -12.81 1.56
C SER A 166 3.23 -12.09 2.80
N ILE A 167 2.40 -12.77 3.59
CA ILE A 167 1.95 -12.35 4.91
C ILE A 167 2.76 -13.09 5.96
N TYR A 168 3.19 -12.36 6.98
CA TYR A 168 4.02 -12.88 8.05
C TYR A 168 3.39 -12.64 9.43
N MET A 169 3.71 -13.52 10.36
CA MET A 169 3.40 -13.38 11.78
C MET A 169 4.69 -13.52 12.59
N PRO A 170 4.99 -12.60 13.51
CA PRO A 170 6.18 -12.70 14.34
C PRO A 170 6.15 -13.95 15.22
N LYS A 171 7.28 -14.64 15.36
CA LYS A 171 7.45 -15.77 16.29
C LYS A 171 7.40 -15.31 17.74
N ASP A 172 8.01 -14.16 17.99
CA ASP A 172 8.00 -13.50 19.29
C ASP A 172 7.84 -11.99 19.10
N PRO A 173 6.65 -11.44 19.40
CA PRO A 173 6.40 -10.00 19.27
C PRO A 173 7.30 -9.12 20.14
N SER A 174 7.87 -9.63 21.24
CA SER A 174 8.73 -8.86 22.13
C SER A 174 10.06 -8.46 21.48
N ASN A 175 10.50 -9.19 20.45
CA ASN A 175 11.72 -8.92 19.71
C ASN A 175 11.56 -7.86 18.61
N LEU A 176 10.35 -7.31 18.45
CA LEU A 176 10.04 -6.39 17.37
C LEU A 176 9.87 -4.98 17.89
N ASN A 177 10.62 -4.05 17.34
CA ASN A 177 10.35 -2.64 17.54
C ASN A 177 9.33 -2.14 16.52
N SER A 178 8.04 -2.30 16.84
CA SER A 178 6.93 -1.89 15.97
C SER A 178 6.81 -0.37 15.79
N GLU A 179 7.58 0.41 16.55
CA GLU A 179 7.59 1.87 16.49
C GLU A 179 8.57 2.41 15.45
N LEU A 180 9.50 1.57 14.97
CA LEU A 180 10.42 1.96 13.90
C LEU A 180 9.79 1.66 12.54
N PRO A 181 9.31 2.68 11.83
CA PRO A 181 8.84 2.50 10.46
C PRO A 181 10.02 2.08 9.58
N HIS A 182 9.75 1.29 8.55
CA HIS A 182 10.71 0.85 7.52
C HIS A 182 11.79 -0.15 7.93
N LEU A 183 11.76 -0.73 9.13
CA LEU A 183 12.63 -1.85 9.41
C LEU A 183 12.16 -3.10 8.66
N HIS A 184 13.02 -3.56 7.78
CA HIS A 184 12.88 -4.88 7.18
C HIS A 184 13.53 -5.88 8.11
N TYR A 185 12.71 -6.69 8.72
CA TYR A 185 13.19 -7.70 9.64
C TYR A 185 13.70 -8.93 8.88
N LYS A 186 14.59 -9.69 9.53
CA LYS A 186 15.00 -10.99 9.01
C LYS A 186 13.84 -11.97 9.06
N LYS A 187 13.67 -12.77 8.00
CA LYS A 187 12.59 -13.76 7.89
C LYS A 187 12.60 -14.81 9.00
N GLU A 188 13.78 -15.09 9.57
CA GLU A 188 13.95 -16.06 10.68
C GLU A 188 13.12 -15.72 11.93
N TYR A 189 12.77 -14.45 12.14
CA TYR A 189 11.92 -14.00 13.26
C TYR A 189 10.42 -14.17 13.01
N PHE A 190 10.04 -14.70 11.84
CA PHE A 190 8.65 -14.77 11.42
C PHE A 190 8.26 -16.17 10.99
N HIS A 191 6.98 -16.48 11.18
CA HIS A 191 6.27 -17.50 10.43
C HIS A 191 5.71 -16.86 9.16
N LYS A 192 5.98 -17.44 8.00
CA LYS A 192 5.25 -17.10 6.78
C LYS A 192 3.89 -17.78 6.85
N VAL A 193 2.82 -16.98 6.87
CA VAL A 193 1.44 -17.49 6.98
C VAL A 193 0.97 -17.96 5.60
N ILE A 194 1.09 -17.10 4.60
CA ILE A 194 0.67 -17.37 3.22
C ILE A 194 1.39 -16.41 2.27
N THR A 195 1.54 -16.80 1.01
CA THR A 195 1.82 -15.89 -0.09
C THR A 195 0.55 -15.74 -0.92
N MET A 196 0.07 -14.51 -1.09
CA MET A 196 -1.10 -14.24 -1.93
C MET A 196 -0.83 -14.67 -3.36
N PRO A 197 -1.75 -15.37 -4.02
CA PRO A 197 -1.53 -15.80 -5.41
C PRO A 197 -1.32 -14.58 -6.33
N TYR A 198 -0.21 -14.57 -7.07
CA TYR A 198 0.05 -13.55 -8.09
C TYR A 198 -0.59 -14.01 -9.39
N THR A 199 -1.92 -13.78 -9.50
CA THR A 199 -2.71 -14.19 -10.66
C THR A 199 -3.17 -13.00 -11.49
N PRO A 200 -3.38 -13.17 -12.81
CA PRO A 200 -3.91 -12.11 -13.65
C PRO A 200 -5.18 -11.49 -13.07
N ASN A 201 -5.27 -10.16 -13.14
CA ASN A 201 -6.47 -9.44 -12.76
C ASN A 201 -6.93 -9.69 -11.32
N SER A 202 -5.99 -9.88 -10.40
CA SER A 202 -6.29 -10.04 -8.98
C SER A 202 -5.73 -8.89 -8.16
N ALA A 203 -6.23 -8.72 -6.94
CA ALA A 203 -5.78 -7.68 -6.06
C ALA A 203 -5.70 -8.15 -4.60
N PHE A 204 -4.66 -7.72 -3.91
CA PHE A 204 -4.49 -7.87 -2.47
C PHE A 204 -4.58 -6.51 -1.81
N CYS A 205 -5.46 -6.37 -0.82
CA CYS A 205 -5.64 -5.13 -0.07
C CYS A 205 -5.56 -5.39 1.43
N PHE A 206 -4.93 -4.48 2.14
CA PHE A 206 -4.87 -4.54 3.60
C PHE A 206 -4.85 -3.15 4.23
N ILE A 207 -5.28 -3.10 5.49
CA ILE A 207 -5.14 -1.92 6.33
C ILE A 207 -3.83 -1.99 7.11
N LYS A 208 -3.13 -0.86 7.20
CA LYS A 208 -1.91 -0.74 8.00
C LYS A 208 -2.24 -0.83 9.48
N THR A 209 -1.67 -1.83 10.13
CA THR A 209 -1.66 -2.00 11.59
C THR A 209 -0.23 -2.23 12.07
N ASN A 210 -0.02 -2.28 13.38
CA ASN A 210 1.29 -2.63 13.94
C ASN A 210 1.69 -4.10 13.67
N ASN A 211 0.73 -4.93 13.26
CA ASN A 211 0.93 -6.36 12.99
C ASN A 211 0.75 -6.73 11.51
N SER A 212 0.56 -5.75 10.61
CA SER A 212 0.39 -6.01 9.18
C SER A 212 1.72 -6.30 8.49
N PHE A 213 2.44 -7.32 9.01
CA PHE A 213 3.73 -7.72 8.44
C PHE A 213 3.55 -8.42 7.11
N HIS A 214 4.16 -7.86 6.09
CA HIS A 214 4.13 -8.38 4.74
C HIS A 214 5.48 -8.17 4.05
N GLY A 215 5.65 -8.81 2.90
CA GLY A 215 6.88 -8.69 2.11
C GLY A 215 6.77 -9.39 0.78
N VAL A 216 7.88 -9.50 0.07
CA VAL A 216 8.00 -10.20 -1.21
C VAL A 216 9.16 -11.19 -1.09
N GLU A 217 8.91 -12.46 -1.43
CA GLU A 217 9.98 -13.46 -1.53
C GLU A 217 10.94 -13.08 -2.67
N GLN A 218 12.17 -13.53 -2.57
CA GLN A 218 13.17 -13.24 -3.62
C GLN A 218 12.69 -13.75 -4.99
N LEU A 219 12.74 -12.86 -5.98
CA LEU A 219 12.44 -13.21 -7.36
C LEU A 219 13.68 -13.84 -8.02
N GLU A 220 13.64 -15.15 -8.24
CA GLU A 220 14.82 -15.92 -8.69
C GLU A 220 14.89 -16.08 -10.21
N MET A 221 13.75 -16.04 -10.91
CA MET A 221 13.68 -16.30 -12.35
C MET A 221 14.24 -15.13 -13.18
N GLU A 222 14.99 -15.44 -14.22
CA GLU A 222 15.66 -14.42 -15.08
C GLU A 222 14.69 -13.50 -15.81
N ASP A 223 13.57 -14.04 -16.27
CA ASP A 223 12.55 -13.30 -17.02
C ASP A 223 11.34 -12.90 -16.14
N THR A 224 11.58 -12.75 -14.84
CA THR A 224 10.50 -12.40 -13.91
C THR A 224 10.38 -10.90 -13.78
N ASP A 225 9.44 -10.32 -14.50
CA ASP A 225 8.97 -8.96 -14.30
C ASP A 225 7.64 -9.02 -13.55
N ARG A 226 7.68 -8.67 -12.26
CA ARG A 226 6.51 -8.69 -11.39
C ARG A 226 5.83 -7.32 -11.41
N TRP A 227 4.86 -7.16 -12.26
CA TRP A 227 4.09 -5.94 -12.41
C TRP A 227 2.96 -5.84 -11.38
N SER A 228 2.83 -4.67 -10.79
CA SER A 228 1.69 -4.34 -9.92
C SER A 228 1.32 -2.88 -10.02
N LEU A 229 0.03 -2.59 -9.96
CA LEU A 229 -0.48 -1.25 -9.75
C LEU A 229 -0.77 -1.10 -8.25
N GLN A 230 -0.11 -0.15 -7.61
CA GLN A 230 -0.24 0.08 -6.17
C GLN A 230 -1.03 1.36 -5.94
N TYR A 231 -2.18 1.22 -5.31
CA TYR A 231 -2.96 2.33 -4.82
C TYR A 231 -2.88 2.39 -3.29
N ASN A 232 -2.41 3.51 -2.78
CA ASN A 232 -2.20 3.72 -1.36
C ASN A 232 -3.03 4.91 -0.88
N ILE A 233 -3.67 4.77 0.29
CA ILE A 233 -4.27 5.88 1.01
C ILE A 233 -3.35 6.24 2.17
N HIS A 234 -3.00 7.51 2.26
CA HIS A 234 -2.18 8.07 3.32
C HIS A 234 -2.96 9.10 4.13
N ILE A 235 -2.55 9.32 5.36
CA ILE A 235 -2.90 10.52 6.14
C ILE A 235 -1.79 11.56 6.02
N THR A 236 -2.11 12.81 6.29
CA THR A 236 -1.14 13.91 6.30
C THR A 236 -0.11 13.72 7.42
N GLN A 237 1.05 14.37 7.27
CA GLN A 237 2.10 14.36 8.29
C GLN A 237 1.58 14.92 9.63
N GLU A 238 0.77 15.96 9.59
CA GLU A 238 0.11 16.51 10.77
C GLU A 238 -0.73 15.46 11.50
N ASN A 239 -1.53 14.68 10.76
CA ASN A 239 -2.33 13.61 11.38
C ASN A 239 -1.46 12.48 11.94
N VAL A 240 -0.29 12.18 11.35
CA VAL A 240 0.67 11.22 11.92
C VAL A 240 1.18 11.70 13.28
N GLU A 241 1.58 12.96 13.36
CA GLU A 241 2.06 13.59 14.61
C GLU A 241 1.00 13.58 15.69
N GLN A 242 -0.24 14.01 15.36
CA GLN A 242 -1.38 13.95 16.25
C GLN A 242 -1.70 12.53 16.74
N GLU A 243 -1.61 11.52 15.86
CA GLU A 243 -1.81 10.11 16.21
C GLU A 243 -0.75 9.63 17.22
N ILE A 244 0.52 9.99 17.01
CA ILE A 244 1.62 9.64 17.93
C ILE A 244 1.44 10.31 19.29
N GLU A 245 1.14 11.61 19.31
CA GLU A 245 0.91 12.36 20.55
C GLU A 245 -0.27 11.79 21.34
N ALA A 246 -1.39 11.50 20.67
CA ALA A 246 -2.58 10.94 21.29
C ALA A 246 -2.31 9.55 21.92
N ARG A 247 -1.55 8.69 21.22
CA ARG A 247 -1.14 7.39 21.75
C ARG A 247 -0.23 7.53 22.98
N ASN A 248 0.73 8.44 22.94
CA ASN A 248 1.65 8.69 24.04
C ASN A 248 0.92 9.26 25.27
N ALA A 249 -0.01 10.19 25.06
CA ALA A 249 -0.86 10.72 26.11
C ALA A 249 -1.70 9.63 26.78
N HIS A 250 -2.30 8.75 26.00
CA HIS A 250 -3.10 7.65 26.51
C HIS A 250 -2.24 6.61 27.30
N ARG A 251 -1.04 6.26 26.81
CA ARG A 251 -0.12 5.38 27.53
C ARG A 251 0.33 5.96 28.87
N ASN A 252 0.48 7.29 28.94
CA ASN A 252 0.93 7.99 30.15
C ASN A 252 -0.23 8.37 31.09
N GLY A 253 -1.45 7.88 30.87
CA GLY A 253 -2.63 8.17 31.68
C GLY A 253 -3.14 9.61 31.55
N LYS A 254 -2.65 10.38 30.58
CA LYS A 254 -3.15 11.74 30.26
C LYS A 254 -4.28 11.62 29.23
N ASN A 255 -5.46 12.12 29.62
CA ASN A 255 -6.61 12.14 28.68
C ASN A 255 -6.38 13.26 27.63
N PRO A 256 -6.33 12.96 26.32
CA PRO A 256 -6.08 13.98 25.29
C PRO A 256 -7.16 15.07 25.19
N SER A 257 -8.33 14.86 25.80
CA SER A 257 -9.48 15.76 25.74
C SER A 257 -9.51 16.86 26.81
N SER A 258 -8.53 16.96 27.73
CA SER A 258 -8.57 17.92 28.84
C SER A 258 -7.90 19.28 28.59
N ASN A 259 -7.36 19.55 27.42
CA ASN A 259 -6.63 20.81 27.14
C ASN A 259 -7.37 21.83 26.28
N GLN A 260 -8.71 21.80 26.22
CA GLN A 260 -9.47 22.89 25.58
C GLN A 260 -10.74 23.22 26.34
N SER A 261 -10.60 23.80 27.55
CA SER A 261 -11.64 24.61 28.16
C SER A 261 -11.11 25.40 29.37
N GLU A 262 -10.12 26.23 29.15
CA GLU A 262 -9.83 27.36 30.02
C GLU A 262 -9.33 28.53 29.16
N SER A 263 -10.23 29.22 28.50
CA SER A 263 -10.01 30.61 28.14
C SER A 263 -11.34 31.36 28.19
N ASN A 264 -11.48 32.09 29.32
CA ASN A 264 -12.13 33.38 29.44
C ASN A 264 -13.65 33.45 29.25
N PHE A 265 -14.37 33.32 30.38
CA PHE A 265 -15.39 34.28 30.71
C PHE A 265 -14.96 34.97 32.03
N SER A 266 -14.47 36.19 31.92
CA SER A 266 -14.52 37.19 32.96
C SER A 266 -15.24 38.41 32.37
N ILE A 267 -16.26 38.75 33.07
CA ILE A 267 -17.22 39.85 33.00
C ILE A 267 -16.58 41.18 32.55
#